data_6e41edb24b33abab8e28b6c809f12d2b
#
_entry.id   6e41edb24b33abab8e28b6c809f12d2b
#
_cell.length_a   1.000
_cell.length_b   1.000
_cell.length_c   1.000
_cell.angle_alpha   90.00
_cell.angle_beta   90.00
_cell.angle_gamma   90.00
#
_symmetry.space_group_name_H-M   'P 1'
#
loop_
_entity.id
_entity.type
_entity.pdbx_description
1 polymer ?
#
loop_
_entity_poly.entity_id
_entity_poly.type
_entity_poly.pdbx_seq_one_letter_code
_entity_poly.pdbx_strand_id
1 'polypeptide(L)'
;DATRGQVLMYDGKVCDARFYKACGGATELFENAWANEHYNYLEPVRDEIGTPLPDLTIEENAQAFIRTSPSAYCNTTDARVLSQVLNNYDQETKDFYRWTVQYTKEELSEIIRDRSGIDFGEIIDLVPIKRGPSARLYEMQIVGSKRSMVIGKELEIRKWLSRSHLYSSAFVVDRNENGDFILTGAGWGHGVGLCQIGAAVMADKGYTYEQILAHYFPGSELKSI
;
A
#
# COMPACT_ATOMS: atom_id res chain seq x y z
N ASP A 1 18.34 -4.09 -22.11
CA ASP A 1 18.69 -3.35 -23.36
C ASP A 1 17.50 -3.14 -24.30
N ALA A 2 16.44 -3.96 -24.21
CA ALA A 2 15.26 -3.84 -25.10
C ALA A 2 14.47 -2.54 -24.89
N THR A 3 14.54 -1.92 -23.72
CA THR A 3 13.84 -0.66 -23.36
C THR A 3 14.78 0.53 -23.26
N ARG A 4 16.02 0.42 -23.75
CA ARG A 4 17.01 1.50 -23.71
C ARG A 4 16.46 2.76 -24.42
N GLY A 5 16.52 3.91 -23.73
CA GLY A 5 16.04 5.18 -24.25
C GLY A 5 14.50 5.32 -24.23
N GLN A 6 13.76 4.32 -23.72
CA GLN A 6 12.30 4.44 -23.58
C GLN A 6 11.95 5.01 -22.20
N VAL A 7 11.04 5.99 -22.21
CA VAL A 7 10.51 6.64 -20.99
C VAL A 7 9.00 6.81 -21.11
N LEU A 8 8.33 6.81 -19.95
CA LEU A 8 6.92 7.19 -19.88
C LEU A 8 6.81 8.72 -19.87
N MET A 9 5.96 9.25 -20.72
CA MET A 9 5.68 10.68 -20.86
C MET A 9 4.20 10.96 -20.62
N TYR A 10 3.93 12.07 -19.97
CA TYR A 10 2.59 12.61 -19.81
C TYR A 10 2.65 14.14 -20.02
N ASP A 11 1.80 14.67 -20.89
CA ASP A 11 1.76 16.10 -21.20
C ASP A 11 3.14 16.71 -21.51
N GLY A 12 3.92 16.01 -22.34
CA GLY A 12 5.27 16.44 -22.76
C GLY A 12 6.37 16.34 -21.71
N LYS A 13 6.10 15.79 -20.52
CA LYS A 13 7.07 15.62 -19.44
C LYS A 13 7.30 14.15 -19.13
N VAL A 14 8.50 13.81 -18.63
CA VAL A 14 8.80 12.46 -18.14
C VAL A 14 8.01 12.21 -16.85
N CYS A 15 7.32 11.06 -16.78
CA CYS A 15 6.55 10.67 -15.62
C CYS A 15 7.45 10.31 -14.43
N ASP A 16 7.03 10.63 -13.20
CA ASP A 16 7.52 10.02 -11.97
C ASP A 16 6.89 8.62 -11.83
N ALA A 17 7.47 7.64 -12.56
CA ALA A 17 6.93 6.29 -12.69
C ALA A 17 7.27 5.44 -11.46
N ARG A 18 6.55 5.65 -10.36
CA ARG A 18 6.73 4.95 -9.08
C ARG A 18 6.25 3.52 -9.14
N PHE A 19 6.84 2.68 -8.27
CA PHE A 19 6.47 1.27 -8.15
C PHE A 19 6.64 0.78 -6.71
N TYR A 20 6.02 -0.35 -6.38
CA TYR A 20 6.04 -0.99 -5.06
C TYR A 20 5.66 -2.48 -5.21
N LYS A 21 5.79 -3.28 -4.14
CA LYS A 21 5.64 -4.74 -4.22
C LYS A 21 4.24 -5.20 -4.57
N ALA A 22 3.23 -4.84 -3.73
CA ALA A 22 1.85 -5.30 -3.90
C ALA A 22 0.86 -4.20 -3.53
N CYS A 23 -0.12 -3.93 -4.39
CA CYS A 23 -1.15 -2.93 -4.10
C CYS A 23 -2.18 -3.40 -3.06
N GLY A 24 -2.40 -4.70 -2.94
CA GLY A 24 -3.47 -5.25 -2.11
C GLY A 24 -4.83 -5.24 -2.79
N GLY A 25 -4.88 -4.93 -4.12
CA GLY A 25 -6.08 -4.93 -4.97
C GLY A 25 -6.44 -3.59 -5.60
N ALA A 26 -5.89 -2.47 -5.11
CA ALA A 26 -6.05 -1.13 -5.71
C ALA A 26 -4.83 -0.26 -5.47
N THR A 27 -4.53 0.65 -6.41
CA THR A 27 -3.45 1.62 -6.27
C THR A 27 -3.91 2.89 -5.56
N GLU A 28 -2.94 3.69 -5.08
CA GLU A 28 -3.17 4.87 -4.24
C GLU A 28 -2.79 6.16 -4.98
N LEU A 29 -3.34 7.28 -4.52
CA LEU A 29 -3.00 8.62 -4.96
C LEU A 29 -1.62 9.06 -4.42
N PHE A 30 -0.86 9.80 -5.24
CA PHE A 30 0.46 10.31 -4.86
C PHE A 30 0.39 11.22 -3.63
N GLU A 31 -0.59 12.12 -3.58
CA GLU A 31 -0.79 13.09 -2.50
C GLU A 31 -1.07 12.46 -1.13
N ASN A 32 -1.53 11.22 -1.09
CA ASN A 32 -1.75 10.50 0.17
C ASN A 32 -0.46 9.90 0.75
N ALA A 33 0.58 9.75 -0.06
CA ALA A 33 1.86 9.20 0.37
C ALA A 33 2.96 10.26 0.59
N TRP A 34 3.02 11.30 -0.26
CA TRP A 34 4.10 12.30 -0.25
C TRP A 34 3.60 13.74 -0.15
N ALA A 35 3.86 14.55 -1.20
CA ALA A 35 3.49 15.95 -1.27
C ALA A 35 2.02 16.12 -1.70
N ASN A 36 1.43 17.29 -1.44
CA ASN A 36 0.08 17.63 -1.90
C ASN A 36 0.12 18.04 -3.39
N GLU A 37 0.52 17.10 -4.24
CA GLU A 37 0.62 17.24 -5.68
C GLU A 37 -0.18 16.12 -6.33
N HIS A 38 -0.95 16.46 -7.36
CA HIS A 38 -1.78 15.51 -8.10
C HIS A 38 -1.18 15.23 -9.46
N TYR A 39 -1.11 13.96 -9.86
CA TYR A 39 -0.61 13.50 -11.14
C TYR A 39 -1.65 12.63 -11.83
N ASN A 40 -2.23 13.13 -12.94
CA ASN A 40 -3.29 12.43 -13.67
C ASN A 40 -2.88 11.04 -14.20
N TYR A 41 -1.59 10.79 -14.41
CA TYR A 41 -1.06 9.48 -14.78
C TYR A 41 -0.82 8.54 -13.58
N LEU A 42 -1.08 8.99 -12.35
CA LEU A 42 -1.05 8.20 -11.11
C LEU A 42 -2.46 8.09 -10.49
N GLU A 43 -3.49 8.17 -11.33
CA GLU A 43 -4.87 7.90 -10.90
C GLU A 43 -5.02 6.48 -10.36
N PRO A 44 -5.86 6.28 -9.35
CA PRO A 44 -6.07 4.98 -8.75
C PRO A 44 -6.65 3.99 -9.76
N VAL A 45 -6.03 2.82 -9.84
CA VAL A 45 -6.54 1.73 -10.67
C VAL A 45 -6.81 0.49 -9.82
N ARG A 46 -7.83 -0.29 -10.22
CA ARG A 46 -8.03 -1.62 -9.70
C ARG A 46 -6.99 -2.56 -10.30
N ASP A 47 -6.40 -3.41 -9.47
CA ASP A 47 -5.41 -4.43 -9.87
C ASP A 47 -6.09 -5.68 -10.49
N GLU A 48 -7.11 -5.46 -11.30
CA GLU A 48 -7.85 -6.47 -12.07
C GLU A 48 -8.75 -5.78 -13.10
N ILE A 49 -8.95 -6.40 -14.26
CA ILE A 49 -9.91 -5.94 -15.24
C ILE A 49 -11.28 -6.54 -14.91
N GLY A 50 -12.32 -5.71 -14.82
CA GLY A 50 -13.69 -6.19 -14.65
C GLY A 50 -14.48 -5.50 -13.54
N THR A 51 -14.84 -6.20 -12.46
CA THR A 51 -15.75 -5.71 -11.42
C THR A 51 -15.22 -4.45 -10.71
N PRO A 52 -15.98 -3.36 -10.62
CA PRO A 52 -15.56 -2.18 -9.88
C PRO A 52 -15.45 -2.50 -8.37
N LEU A 53 -14.52 -1.81 -7.70
CA LEU A 53 -14.44 -1.83 -6.25
C LEU A 53 -15.49 -0.88 -5.64
N PRO A 54 -15.96 -1.15 -4.41
CA PRO A 54 -16.67 -0.14 -3.66
C PRO A 54 -15.76 1.05 -3.36
N ASP A 55 -16.35 2.18 -2.96
CA ASP A 55 -15.57 3.34 -2.53
C ASP A 55 -14.80 3.00 -1.23
N LEU A 56 -13.49 2.80 -1.36
CA LEU A 56 -12.61 2.41 -0.25
C LEU A 56 -12.18 3.60 0.63
N THR A 57 -12.59 4.82 0.31
CA THR A 57 -12.45 5.98 1.20
C THR A 57 -13.43 5.93 2.36
N ILE A 58 -14.49 5.13 2.21
CA ILE A 58 -15.49 4.87 3.25
C ILE A 58 -14.98 3.75 4.17
N GLU A 59 -14.92 4.02 5.47
CA GLU A 59 -14.32 3.12 6.47
C GLU A 59 -14.93 1.71 6.45
N GLU A 60 -16.25 1.58 6.38
CA GLU A 60 -16.96 0.28 6.37
C GLU A 60 -16.59 -0.55 5.14
N ASN A 61 -16.48 0.10 3.97
CA ASN A 61 -16.08 -0.55 2.73
C ASN A 61 -14.61 -0.97 2.79
N ALA A 62 -13.74 -0.11 3.31
CA ALA A 62 -12.31 -0.40 3.48
C ALA A 62 -12.09 -1.59 4.42
N GLN A 63 -12.78 -1.63 5.56
CA GLN A 63 -12.72 -2.75 6.50
C GLN A 63 -13.17 -4.06 5.84
N ALA A 64 -14.31 -4.06 5.17
CA ALA A 64 -14.82 -5.23 4.45
C ALA A 64 -13.84 -5.73 3.38
N PHE A 65 -13.27 -4.79 2.61
CA PHE A 65 -12.27 -5.09 1.58
C PHE A 65 -10.97 -5.69 2.16
N ILE A 66 -10.44 -5.11 3.24
CA ILE A 66 -9.20 -5.57 3.88
C ILE A 66 -9.39 -6.97 4.50
N ARG A 67 -10.54 -7.22 5.14
CA ARG A 67 -10.85 -8.51 5.80
C ARG A 67 -11.16 -9.64 4.82
N THR A 68 -11.44 -9.31 3.56
CA THR A 68 -11.66 -10.28 2.50
C THR A 68 -10.44 -10.43 1.60
N SER A 69 -10.46 -11.40 0.69
CA SER A 69 -9.37 -11.60 -0.28
C SER A 69 -9.93 -11.59 -1.71
N PRO A 70 -10.43 -10.41 -2.18
CA PRO A 70 -10.99 -10.32 -3.51
C PRO A 70 -9.96 -10.60 -4.59
N SER A 71 -10.43 -10.95 -5.79
CA SER A 71 -9.60 -11.19 -6.95
C SER A 71 -8.79 -9.95 -7.33
N ALA A 72 -7.51 -10.14 -7.61
CA ALA A 72 -6.59 -9.12 -8.11
C ALA A 72 -5.38 -9.81 -8.75
N TYR A 73 -4.68 -9.13 -9.65
CA TYR A 73 -3.45 -9.68 -10.23
C TYR A 73 -2.41 -9.98 -9.13
N CYS A 74 -2.23 -9.09 -8.17
CA CYS A 74 -1.27 -9.32 -7.07
C CYS A 74 -1.76 -10.32 -6.00
N ASN A 75 -2.99 -10.85 -6.09
CA ASN A 75 -3.46 -11.93 -5.23
C ASN A 75 -2.99 -13.28 -5.75
N THR A 76 -1.70 -13.55 -5.64
CA THR A 76 -1.07 -14.79 -6.11
C THR A 76 -0.10 -15.36 -5.09
N THR A 77 -0.03 -16.69 -5.04
CA THR A 77 0.97 -17.45 -4.27
C THR A 77 1.87 -18.28 -5.21
N ASP A 78 1.78 -18.05 -6.53
CA ASP A 78 2.61 -18.76 -7.51
C ASP A 78 4.09 -18.38 -7.34
N ALA A 79 4.87 -19.29 -6.75
CA ALA A 79 6.28 -19.09 -6.49
C ALA A 79 7.10 -18.83 -7.78
N ARG A 80 6.68 -19.37 -8.94
CA ARG A 80 7.32 -19.15 -10.24
C ARG A 80 7.20 -17.68 -10.64
N VAL A 81 6.03 -17.08 -10.46
CA VAL A 81 5.80 -15.65 -10.74
C VAL A 81 6.50 -14.78 -9.71
N LEU A 82 6.33 -15.08 -8.43
CA LEU A 82 6.91 -14.30 -7.33
C LEU A 82 8.45 -14.27 -7.40
N SER A 83 9.11 -15.37 -7.77
CA SER A 83 10.56 -15.42 -7.93
C SER A 83 11.13 -14.52 -9.02
N GLN A 84 10.30 -14.06 -9.96
CA GLN A 84 10.73 -13.13 -11.03
C GLN A 84 10.86 -11.68 -10.56
N VAL A 85 10.13 -11.29 -9.53
CA VAL A 85 9.99 -9.88 -9.10
C VAL A 85 10.40 -9.65 -7.65
N LEU A 86 10.51 -10.69 -6.84
CA LEU A 86 10.94 -10.60 -5.47
C LEU A 86 12.42 -10.97 -5.34
N ASN A 87 13.12 -10.22 -4.50
CA ASN A 87 14.48 -10.58 -4.12
C ASN A 87 14.48 -11.82 -3.19
N ASN A 88 15.66 -12.41 -2.95
CA ASN A 88 15.77 -13.63 -2.14
C ASN A 88 15.23 -13.48 -0.71
N TYR A 89 15.31 -12.29 -0.11
CA TYR A 89 14.83 -12.02 1.25
C TYR A 89 13.31 -12.01 1.35
N ASP A 90 12.63 -11.66 0.25
CA ASP A 90 11.18 -11.56 0.21
C ASP A 90 10.50 -12.87 -0.22
N GLN A 91 11.26 -13.85 -0.77
CA GLN A 91 10.70 -15.11 -1.27
C GLN A 91 10.19 -16.03 -0.16
N GLU A 92 10.66 -15.86 1.07
CA GLU A 92 10.20 -16.61 2.24
C GLU A 92 8.81 -16.14 2.73
N THR A 93 8.42 -14.91 2.40
CA THR A 93 7.13 -14.31 2.79
C THR A 93 6.08 -14.58 1.71
N LYS A 94 4.89 -15.02 2.11
CA LYS A 94 3.74 -15.26 1.22
C LYS A 94 2.62 -14.26 1.40
N ASP A 95 2.72 -13.38 2.40
CA ASP A 95 1.63 -12.52 2.86
C ASP A 95 1.67 -11.12 2.24
N PHE A 96 1.96 -11.01 0.93
CA PHE A 96 2.02 -9.72 0.24
C PHE A 96 0.65 -9.10 0.00
N TYR A 97 -0.37 -9.95 -0.21
CA TYR A 97 -1.72 -9.49 -0.54
C TYR A 97 -2.53 -9.17 0.71
N ARG A 98 -2.44 -10.06 1.72
CA ARG A 98 -3.04 -9.86 3.05
C ARG A 98 -2.04 -10.27 4.11
N TRP A 99 -1.97 -9.50 5.19
CA TRP A 99 -1.02 -9.71 6.28
C TRP A 99 -1.65 -9.40 7.64
N THR A 100 -1.05 -9.94 8.69
CA THR A 100 -1.44 -9.67 10.08
C THR A 100 -0.19 -9.44 10.89
N VAL A 101 -0.22 -8.41 11.74
CA VAL A 101 0.82 -8.11 12.74
C VAL A 101 0.14 -7.92 14.08
N GLN A 102 0.75 -8.44 15.13
CA GLN A 102 0.27 -8.30 16.50
C GLN A 102 1.34 -7.62 17.36
N TYR A 103 0.89 -6.72 18.22
CA TYR A 103 1.71 -6.02 19.21
C TYR A 103 1.03 -6.06 20.56
N THR A 104 1.79 -6.27 21.64
CA THR A 104 1.31 -5.89 22.96
C THR A 104 1.18 -4.37 23.06
N LYS A 105 0.46 -3.88 24.06
CA LYS A 105 0.35 -2.42 24.29
C LYS A 105 1.72 -1.79 24.57
N GLU A 106 2.55 -2.50 25.33
CA GLU A 106 3.89 -2.08 25.69
C GLU A 106 4.79 -1.99 24.46
N GLU A 107 4.81 -3.04 23.63
CA GLU A 107 5.60 -3.08 22.38
C GLU A 107 5.20 -1.95 21.44
N LEU A 108 3.90 -1.73 21.21
CA LEU A 108 3.43 -0.67 20.32
C LEU A 108 3.78 0.71 20.86
N SER A 109 3.64 0.93 22.19
CA SER A 109 3.99 2.19 22.85
C SER A 109 5.49 2.48 22.74
N GLU A 110 6.34 1.46 22.91
CA GLU A 110 7.79 1.57 22.72
C GLU A 110 8.13 1.91 21.26
N ILE A 111 7.58 1.15 20.30
CA ILE A 111 7.82 1.36 18.86
C ILE A 111 7.44 2.79 18.46
N ILE A 112 6.24 3.24 18.81
CA ILE A 112 5.78 4.58 18.45
C ILE A 112 6.68 5.65 19.07
N ARG A 113 7.05 5.52 20.34
CA ARG A 113 7.96 6.46 21.01
C ARG A 113 9.32 6.52 20.30
N ASP A 114 9.92 5.35 20.01
CA ASP A 114 11.25 5.27 19.41
C ASP A 114 11.27 5.78 17.96
N ARG A 115 10.19 5.54 17.21
CA ARG A 115 10.09 5.92 15.80
C ARG A 115 9.65 7.36 15.57
N SER A 116 8.84 7.92 16.48
CA SER A 116 8.34 9.29 16.39
C SER A 116 9.16 10.29 17.21
N GLY A 117 9.87 9.84 18.23
CA GLY A 117 10.49 10.68 19.25
C GLY A 117 9.49 11.32 20.23
N ILE A 118 8.21 10.88 20.20
CA ILE A 118 7.12 11.45 20.98
C ILE A 118 6.63 10.45 22.02
N ASP A 119 6.58 10.85 23.29
CA ASP A 119 6.02 10.05 24.37
C ASP A 119 4.48 10.22 24.44
N PHE A 120 3.76 9.23 23.93
CA PHE A 120 2.30 9.15 24.03
C PHE A 120 1.84 8.50 25.35
N GLY A 121 2.76 7.93 26.14
CA GLY A 121 2.41 7.03 27.25
C GLY A 121 2.02 5.65 26.72
N GLU A 122 1.10 4.97 27.43
CA GLU A 122 0.49 3.74 26.93
C GLU A 122 -0.43 4.06 25.74
N ILE A 123 -0.31 3.31 24.65
CA ILE A 123 -1.21 3.47 23.51
C ILE A 123 -2.56 2.86 23.83
N ILE A 124 -3.58 3.71 23.81
CA ILE A 124 -4.97 3.35 24.10
C ILE A 124 -5.69 2.94 22.83
N ASP A 125 -5.48 3.70 21.71
CA ASP A 125 -6.16 3.39 20.45
C ASP A 125 -5.41 3.93 19.22
N LEU A 126 -5.71 3.34 18.06
CA LEU A 126 -5.31 3.78 16.73
C LEU A 126 -6.59 4.00 15.91
N VAL A 127 -6.98 5.26 15.72
CA VAL A 127 -8.27 5.62 15.13
C VAL A 127 -8.08 6.02 13.67
N PRO A 128 -8.68 5.31 12.70
CA PRO A 128 -8.74 5.74 11.30
C PRO A 128 -9.44 7.11 11.18
N ILE A 129 -8.85 8.05 10.43
CA ILE A 129 -9.45 9.36 10.18
C ILE A 129 -9.78 9.52 8.70
N LYS A 130 -8.80 9.28 7.81
CA LYS A 130 -9.03 9.34 6.37
C LYS A 130 -8.30 8.23 5.63
N ARG A 131 -9.01 7.65 4.66
CA ARG A 131 -8.50 6.66 3.74
C ARG A 131 -8.52 7.17 2.32
N GLY A 132 -7.53 6.72 1.55
CA GLY A 132 -7.50 6.89 0.11
C GLY A 132 -8.22 5.77 -0.64
N PRO A 133 -8.24 5.84 -1.97
CA PRO A 133 -8.96 4.89 -2.84
C PRO A 133 -8.41 3.46 -2.82
N SER A 134 -7.27 3.22 -2.20
CA SER A 134 -6.71 1.88 -1.97
C SER A 134 -6.97 1.33 -0.57
N ALA A 135 -7.87 1.94 0.19
CA ALA A 135 -8.11 1.71 1.63
C ALA A 135 -6.91 2.11 2.53
N ARG A 136 -5.82 2.67 2.00
CA ARG A 136 -4.69 3.14 2.81
C ARG A 136 -5.07 4.36 3.62
N LEU A 137 -4.70 4.33 4.90
CA LEU A 137 -4.81 5.49 5.78
C LEU A 137 -3.75 6.53 5.37
N TYR A 138 -4.17 7.77 5.18
CA TYR A 138 -3.28 8.92 5.05
C TYR A 138 -3.46 9.94 6.18
N GLU A 139 -4.50 9.79 7.01
CA GLU A 139 -4.62 10.42 8.33
C GLU A 139 -5.12 9.39 9.34
N MET A 140 -4.45 9.32 10.49
CA MET A 140 -4.77 8.42 11.60
C MET A 140 -4.52 9.13 12.93
N GLN A 141 -5.38 8.96 13.91
CA GLN A 141 -5.15 9.45 15.26
C GLN A 141 -4.52 8.35 16.12
N ILE A 142 -3.40 8.68 16.74
CA ILE A 142 -2.84 7.90 17.85
C ILE A 142 -3.39 8.46 19.15
N VAL A 143 -4.05 7.61 19.94
CA VAL A 143 -4.58 7.94 21.26
C VAL A 143 -3.71 7.27 22.31
N GLY A 144 -3.02 8.06 23.10
CA GLY A 144 -2.20 7.58 24.20
C GLY A 144 -2.64 8.15 25.55
N SER A 145 -2.17 7.58 26.65
CA SER A 145 -2.51 8.00 28.00
C SER A 145 -2.01 9.41 28.37
N LYS A 146 -0.97 9.89 27.69
CA LYS A 146 -0.39 11.23 27.92
C LYS A 146 -0.84 12.26 26.89
N ARG A 147 -1.13 11.83 25.67
CA ARG A 147 -1.58 12.72 24.57
C ARG A 147 -2.23 11.94 23.45
N SER A 148 -2.97 12.68 22.62
CA SER A 148 -3.50 12.20 21.36
C SER A 148 -3.07 13.11 20.23
N MET A 149 -2.78 12.55 19.04
CA MET A 149 -2.36 13.34 17.88
C MET A 149 -2.79 12.66 16.59
N VAL A 150 -3.23 13.46 15.62
CA VAL A 150 -3.44 12.99 14.24
C VAL A 150 -2.10 13.03 13.52
N ILE A 151 -1.77 11.92 12.88
CA ILE A 151 -0.57 11.77 12.06
C ILE A 151 -0.94 11.43 10.61
N GLY A 152 -0.07 11.68 9.71
CA GLY A 152 -0.14 11.38 8.28
C GLY A 152 1.17 11.83 7.61
N LYS A 153 1.51 11.42 6.42
CA LYS A 153 0.71 10.62 5.48
C LYS A 153 1.01 9.12 5.59
N GLU A 154 0.74 8.37 4.50
CA GLU A 154 0.92 6.91 4.42
C GLU A 154 2.30 6.46 4.91
N LEU A 155 3.37 7.08 4.42
CA LEU A 155 4.75 6.73 4.78
C LEU A 155 5.05 6.97 6.27
N GLU A 156 4.52 8.06 6.84
CA GLU A 156 4.73 8.40 8.24
C GLU A 156 4.00 7.40 9.15
N ILE A 157 2.75 7.04 8.81
CA ILE A 157 1.97 6.03 9.53
C ILE A 157 2.74 4.70 9.57
N ARG A 158 3.25 4.23 8.42
CA ARG A 158 4.03 2.99 8.36
C ARG A 158 5.33 3.04 9.14
N LYS A 159 6.01 4.19 9.10
CA LYS A 159 7.26 4.40 9.84
C LYS A 159 7.06 4.31 11.34
N TRP A 160 5.98 4.87 11.88
CA TRP A 160 5.75 4.92 13.32
C TRP A 160 5.21 3.62 13.92
N LEU A 161 4.55 2.79 13.11
CA LEU A 161 3.91 1.56 13.58
C LEU A 161 4.79 0.30 13.43
N SER A 162 6.08 0.43 13.15
CA SER A 162 6.97 -0.72 13.02
C SER A 162 8.43 -0.34 13.31
N ARG A 163 9.21 -1.27 13.83
CA ARG A 163 10.66 -1.10 14.03
C ARG A 163 11.41 -0.85 12.71
N SER A 164 10.90 -1.37 11.59
CA SER A 164 11.38 -1.04 10.24
C SER A 164 10.38 -0.13 9.51
N HIS A 165 9.50 -0.70 8.73
CA HIS A 165 8.31 -0.07 8.15
C HIS A 165 7.19 -1.10 8.12
N LEU A 166 5.98 -0.71 8.54
CA LEU A 166 4.80 -1.55 8.38
C LEU A 166 4.57 -1.84 6.89
N TYR A 167 4.00 -2.99 6.57
CA TYR A 167 3.82 -3.43 5.18
C TYR A 167 3.09 -2.41 4.31
N SER A 168 1.97 -1.87 4.80
CA SER A 168 1.23 -0.75 4.21
C SER A 168 0.43 -0.03 5.29
N SER A 169 -0.22 1.08 4.96
CA SER A 169 -1.21 1.71 5.85
C SER A 169 -2.65 1.29 5.56
N ALA A 170 -2.86 0.33 4.64
CA ALA A 170 -4.17 -0.28 4.43
C ALA A 170 -4.40 -1.38 5.47
N PHE A 171 -4.84 -1.02 6.66
CA PHE A 171 -5.11 -1.96 7.74
C PHE A 171 -6.35 -1.59 8.54
N VAL A 172 -6.86 -2.57 9.26
CA VAL A 172 -7.87 -2.45 10.32
C VAL A 172 -7.25 -2.83 11.65
N VAL A 173 -7.78 -2.28 12.74
CA VAL A 173 -7.28 -2.50 14.09
C VAL A 173 -8.32 -3.29 14.88
N ASP A 174 -7.91 -4.44 15.39
CA ASP A 174 -8.67 -5.26 16.32
C ASP A 174 -7.93 -5.40 17.65
N ARG A 175 -8.59 -5.96 18.64
CA ARG A 175 -8.02 -6.30 19.95
C ARG A 175 -8.26 -7.76 20.25
N ASN A 176 -7.25 -8.42 20.83
CA ASN A 176 -7.44 -9.75 21.40
C ASN A 176 -8.02 -9.66 22.84
N GLU A 177 -8.22 -10.80 23.49
CA GLU A 177 -8.73 -10.90 24.85
C GLU A 177 -7.84 -10.22 25.90
N ASN A 178 -6.53 -10.12 25.63
CA ASN A 178 -5.56 -9.43 26.48
C ASN A 178 -5.54 -7.90 26.24
N GLY A 179 -6.26 -7.43 25.23
CA GLY A 179 -6.26 -6.03 24.80
C GLY A 179 -5.08 -5.64 23.92
N ASP A 180 -4.30 -6.62 23.40
CA ASP A 180 -3.23 -6.40 22.45
C ASP A 180 -3.79 -5.97 21.08
N PHE A 181 -3.00 -5.23 20.33
CA PHE A 181 -3.37 -4.74 18.99
C PHE A 181 -3.13 -5.82 17.95
N ILE A 182 -4.14 -6.06 17.12
CA ILE A 182 -4.05 -6.91 15.93
C ILE A 182 -4.29 -6.00 14.72
N LEU A 183 -3.27 -5.81 13.88
CA LEU A 183 -3.37 -5.09 12.63
C LEU A 183 -3.51 -6.11 11.50
N THR A 184 -4.69 -6.16 10.87
CA THR A 184 -4.94 -6.95 9.66
C THR A 184 -4.91 -6.00 8.47
N GLY A 185 -4.08 -6.29 7.47
CA GLY A 185 -3.85 -5.34 6.39
C GLY A 185 -3.74 -5.95 5.00
N ALA A 186 -3.61 -5.06 4.01
CA ALA A 186 -3.60 -5.37 2.59
C ALA A 186 -2.45 -4.68 1.86
N GLY A 187 -1.75 -5.44 1.01
CA GLY A 187 -0.69 -4.93 0.16
C GLY A 187 0.63 -4.63 0.88
N TRP A 188 1.66 -4.29 0.10
CA TRP A 188 3.01 -4.02 0.58
C TRP A 188 3.65 -2.87 -0.20
N GLY A 189 3.86 -1.76 0.46
CA GLY A 189 4.38 -0.51 -0.08
C GLY A 189 3.32 0.59 -0.14
N HIS A 190 3.76 1.75 -0.60
CA HIS A 190 2.97 2.99 -0.63
C HIS A 190 1.73 2.96 -1.54
N GLY A 191 1.65 2.03 -2.47
CA GLY A 191 0.47 1.86 -3.31
C GLY A 191 0.41 2.71 -4.58
N VAL A 192 1.32 3.64 -4.82
CA VAL A 192 1.25 4.61 -5.93
C VAL A 192 1.96 4.09 -7.17
N GLY A 193 1.31 4.08 -8.32
CA GLY A 193 1.85 3.64 -9.59
C GLY A 193 1.87 2.12 -9.77
N LEU A 194 2.97 1.52 -10.24
CA LEU A 194 3.04 0.13 -10.68
C LEU A 194 3.15 -0.86 -9.51
N CYS A 195 2.22 -1.81 -9.45
CA CYS A 195 2.28 -2.99 -8.59
C CYS A 195 3.18 -4.06 -9.21
N GLN A 196 4.35 -4.35 -8.61
CA GLN A 196 5.33 -5.28 -9.19
C GLN A 196 4.77 -6.70 -9.34
N ILE A 197 4.09 -7.23 -8.31
CA ILE A 197 3.49 -8.58 -8.36
C ILE A 197 2.35 -8.60 -9.38
N GLY A 198 1.49 -7.57 -9.40
CA GLY A 198 0.42 -7.47 -10.39
C GLY A 198 0.95 -7.43 -11.82
N ALA A 199 1.98 -6.61 -12.06
CA ALA A 199 2.65 -6.53 -13.36
C ALA A 199 3.25 -7.87 -13.80
N ALA A 200 3.87 -8.62 -12.89
CA ALA A 200 4.41 -9.95 -13.17
C ALA A 200 3.31 -10.97 -13.55
N VAL A 201 2.18 -10.95 -12.82
CA VAL A 201 1.03 -11.79 -13.14
C VAL A 201 0.40 -11.41 -14.48
N MET A 202 0.30 -10.12 -14.80
CA MET A 202 -0.16 -9.65 -16.11
C MET A 202 0.76 -10.17 -17.21
N ALA A 203 2.09 -10.07 -17.04
CA ALA A 203 3.07 -10.60 -18.00
C ALA A 203 2.93 -12.12 -18.19
N ASP A 204 2.76 -12.88 -17.12
CA ASP A 204 2.51 -14.32 -17.16
C ASP A 204 1.21 -14.70 -17.89
N LYS A 205 0.21 -13.82 -17.84
CA LYS A 205 -1.04 -13.94 -18.61
C LYS A 205 -0.93 -13.47 -20.06
N GLY A 206 0.27 -13.05 -20.52
CA GLY A 206 0.55 -12.66 -21.90
C GLY A 206 0.30 -11.18 -22.23
N TYR A 207 0.09 -10.31 -21.24
CA TYR A 207 0.06 -8.87 -21.50
C TYR A 207 1.45 -8.36 -21.90
N THR A 208 1.51 -7.45 -22.87
CA THR A 208 2.77 -6.81 -23.24
C THR A 208 3.17 -5.77 -22.19
N TYR A 209 4.45 -5.37 -22.15
CA TYR A 209 4.91 -4.37 -21.20
C TYR A 209 4.22 -3.01 -21.40
N GLU A 210 3.88 -2.66 -22.66
CA GLU A 210 3.11 -1.45 -22.97
C GLU A 210 1.70 -1.50 -22.36
N GLN A 211 1.03 -2.65 -22.44
CA GLN A 211 -0.28 -2.86 -21.84
C GLN A 211 -0.22 -2.78 -20.31
N ILE A 212 0.83 -3.34 -19.70
CA ILE A 212 1.05 -3.29 -18.25
C ILE A 212 1.29 -1.84 -17.81
N LEU A 213 2.16 -1.10 -18.52
CA LEU A 213 2.42 0.30 -18.21
C LEU A 213 1.19 1.16 -18.39
N ALA A 214 0.42 0.98 -19.45
CA ALA A 214 -0.84 1.70 -19.69
C ALA A 214 -1.91 1.40 -18.63
N HIS A 215 -1.89 0.19 -18.02
CA HIS A 215 -2.78 -0.16 -16.91
C HIS A 215 -2.46 0.62 -15.64
N TYR A 216 -1.18 0.69 -15.25
CA TYR A 216 -0.77 1.34 -13.99
C TYR A 216 -0.48 2.83 -14.10
N PHE A 217 -0.31 3.35 -15.31
CA PHE A 217 -0.04 4.76 -15.60
C PHE A 217 -1.00 5.27 -16.68
N PRO A 218 -2.30 5.41 -16.36
CA PRO A 218 -3.33 5.75 -17.33
C PRO A 218 -3.03 7.09 -18.01
N GLY A 219 -3.21 7.12 -19.33
CA GLY A 219 -2.98 8.33 -20.14
C GLY A 219 -1.51 8.67 -20.41
N SER A 220 -0.54 7.93 -19.86
CA SER A 220 0.86 8.07 -20.22
C SER A 220 1.16 7.42 -21.59
N GLU A 221 2.21 7.91 -22.25
CA GLU A 221 2.71 7.39 -23.52
C GLU A 221 4.17 6.93 -23.36
N LEU A 222 4.50 5.78 -23.95
CA LEU A 222 5.88 5.32 -24.03
C LEU A 222 6.57 6.01 -25.21
N LYS A 223 7.68 6.71 -24.98
CA LYS A 223 8.46 7.42 -26.01
C LYS A 223 9.94 7.06 -25.94
N SER A 224 10.58 7.04 -27.09
CA SER A 224 12.05 6.94 -27.19
C SER A 224 12.65 8.34 -27.18
N ILE A 225 13.71 8.51 -26.38
CA ILE A 225 14.50 9.75 -26.27
C ILE A 225 15.95 9.50 -26.66
#